data_b62220df6be35b26ded776a28bd0acf8
#
_entry.id   b62220df6be35b26ded776a28bd0acf8
#
_cell.length_a   1.000
_cell.length_b   1.000
_cell.length_c   1.000
_cell.angle_alpha   90.00
_cell.angle_beta   90.00
_cell.angle_gamma   90.00
#
_symmetry.space_group_name_H-M   'P 1'
#
loop_
_entity.id
_entity.type
_entity.pdbx_description
1 polymer ?
#
loop_
_entity_poly.entity_id
_entity_poly.type
_entity_poly.pdbx_seq_one_letter_code
_entity_poly.pdbx_strand_id
1 'polypeptide(L)'
;MRKRKILILSITIVAVALILETCILKYVNDKNAQTTSNVLLDRVIAVIDKNDSSESEFVKSLKDDYIVRAKAISYIADAKPEVEYDIAELQKIAGLMSVDEIHFIDDTGTIYSGSIPKYFGYNFDSGEQMAFFKQMLNNYDLTLCQDVTPNTAEAKEMMYAITWNESKTHMVQVGITPKRLLKELKRNQISNVVADMPVYKGMEIYVVDAKTKKILGATDASWVGNTAHFNHKGYRFVKRKHGDYIVAVCMLESMNAQTNIVAILIVGIYLTLASCLLVFMLSRVLKEKYEKEKYMYTSNTDELTKCFNRRAYDSDMEKLDLNTEWVYISLDLNGLKKANDTLGHSAGDELICAAANCMKFAFTSYGKIYRIGGDEFVALIQESVSNLDSILQVFDTTIRDWHGKYSNSISVSYGVVKSSEQDFNSIHSVSKLADERMYTSKSEYYNMTGNDRRSYNV
;
A
#
# COMPACT_ATOMS: atom_id res chain seq x y z
N MET A 1 -21.11 23.88 -14.33
CA MET A 1 -21.21 22.39 -14.23
C MET A 1 -19.87 21.66 -14.25
N ARG A 2 -18.95 21.92 -15.19
CA ARG A 2 -17.63 21.23 -15.32
C ARG A 2 -16.73 21.30 -14.07
N LYS A 3 -16.56 22.48 -13.44
CA LYS A 3 -15.73 22.66 -12.23
C LYS A 3 -16.21 21.80 -11.05
N ARG A 4 -17.54 21.73 -10.84
CA ARG A 4 -18.13 20.89 -9.77
C ARG A 4 -17.88 19.41 -10.00
N LYS A 5 -17.92 18.92 -11.24
CA LYS A 5 -17.61 17.52 -11.59
C LYS A 5 -16.14 17.18 -11.34
N ILE A 6 -15.21 18.08 -11.69
CA ILE A 6 -13.77 17.91 -11.45
C ILE A 6 -13.49 17.85 -9.94
N LEU A 7 -14.10 18.74 -9.15
CA LEU A 7 -13.94 18.75 -7.69
C LEU A 7 -14.46 17.45 -7.06
N ILE A 8 -15.64 16.98 -7.45
CA ILE A 8 -16.21 15.72 -6.97
C ILE A 8 -15.30 14.54 -7.31
N LEU A 9 -14.82 14.46 -8.55
CA LEU A 9 -13.91 13.40 -8.99
C LEU A 9 -12.60 13.39 -8.16
N SER A 10 -12.04 14.58 -7.92
CA SER A 10 -10.83 14.74 -7.11
C SER A 10 -11.03 14.27 -5.66
N ILE A 11 -12.14 14.66 -5.01
CA ILE A 11 -12.50 14.20 -3.66
C ILE A 11 -12.66 12.68 -3.62
N THR A 12 -13.32 12.10 -4.63
CA THR A 12 -13.52 10.65 -4.73
C THR A 12 -12.19 9.90 -4.85
N ILE A 13 -11.27 10.40 -5.68
CA ILE A 13 -9.94 9.79 -5.84
C ILE A 13 -9.16 9.82 -4.53
N VAL A 14 -9.15 10.95 -3.81
CA VAL A 14 -8.49 11.07 -2.50
C VAL A 14 -9.11 10.11 -1.49
N ALA A 15 -10.43 10.02 -1.41
CA ALA A 15 -11.12 9.11 -0.50
C ALA A 15 -10.78 7.63 -0.79
N VAL A 16 -10.79 7.23 -2.07
CA VAL A 16 -10.42 5.86 -2.48
C VAL A 16 -8.96 5.57 -2.14
N ALA A 17 -8.04 6.52 -2.38
CA ALA A 17 -6.62 6.34 -2.05
C ALA A 17 -6.40 6.16 -0.55
N LEU A 18 -7.08 6.92 0.32
CA LEU A 18 -6.99 6.79 1.77
C LEU A 18 -7.56 5.45 2.28
N ILE A 19 -8.65 4.97 1.69
CA ILE A 19 -9.19 3.64 2.01
C ILE A 19 -8.19 2.55 1.63
N LEU A 20 -7.61 2.64 0.44
CA LEU A 20 -6.61 1.70 -0.05
C LEU A 20 -5.37 1.68 0.85
N GLU A 21 -4.85 2.85 1.23
CA GLU A 21 -3.74 3.00 2.17
C GLU A 21 -4.03 2.31 3.51
N THR A 22 -5.22 2.55 4.08
CA THR A 22 -5.65 1.92 5.35
C THR A 22 -5.65 0.40 5.23
N CYS A 23 -6.14 -0.14 4.13
CA CYS A 23 -6.14 -1.59 3.86
C CYS A 23 -4.72 -2.14 3.72
N ILE A 24 -3.83 -1.44 3.01
CA ILE A 24 -2.43 -1.84 2.83
C ILE A 24 -1.68 -1.82 4.16
N LEU A 25 -1.81 -0.75 4.95
CA LEU A 25 -1.19 -0.63 6.27
C LEU A 25 -1.65 -1.76 7.20
N LYS A 26 -2.95 -2.06 7.22
CA LYS A 26 -3.48 -3.17 7.99
C LYS A 26 -2.88 -4.50 7.54
N TYR A 27 -2.85 -4.78 6.24
CA TYR A 27 -2.28 -6.02 5.70
C TYR A 27 -0.79 -6.16 6.03
N VAL A 28 0.01 -5.11 5.85
CA VAL A 28 1.44 -5.11 6.14
C VAL A 28 1.70 -5.33 7.63
N ASN A 29 0.96 -4.63 8.50
CA ASN A 29 1.09 -4.79 9.95
C ASN A 29 0.69 -6.20 10.40
N ASP A 30 -0.39 -6.77 9.87
CA ASP A 30 -0.83 -8.12 10.17
C ASP A 30 0.23 -9.15 9.76
N LYS A 31 0.81 -9.00 8.58
CA LYS A 31 1.87 -9.87 8.08
C LYS A 31 3.15 -9.75 8.91
N ASN A 32 3.58 -8.53 9.22
CA ASN A 32 4.77 -8.28 10.05
C ASN A 32 4.58 -8.84 11.47
N ALA A 33 3.42 -8.62 12.07
CA ALA A 33 3.06 -9.15 13.37
C ALA A 33 3.12 -10.68 13.39
N GLN A 34 2.59 -11.35 12.37
CA GLN A 34 2.64 -12.80 12.26
C GLN A 34 4.07 -13.33 12.06
N THR A 35 4.86 -12.67 11.21
CA THR A 35 6.26 -13.05 10.98
C THR A 35 7.07 -12.89 12.27
N THR A 36 6.95 -11.76 12.96
CA THR A 36 7.63 -11.51 14.23
C THR A 36 7.23 -12.52 15.30
N SER A 37 5.93 -12.84 15.39
CA SER A 37 5.46 -13.85 16.34
C SER A 37 6.02 -15.23 16.04
N ASN A 38 6.10 -15.63 14.78
CA ASN A 38 6.70 -16.92 14.42
C ASN A 38 8.18 -16.97 14.78
N VAL A 39 8.94 -15.90 14.54
CA VAL A 39 10.35 -15.80 14.93
C VAL A 39 10.52 -15.92 16.46
N LEU A 40 9.65 -15.24 17.22
CA LEU A 40 9.66 -15.37 18.69
C LEU A 40 9.30 -16.79 19.14
N LEU A 41 8.30 -17.43 18.55
CA LEU A 41 7.94 -18.82 18.81
C LEU A 41 9.11 -19.77 18.55
N ASP A 42 9.77 -19.64 17.39
CA ASP A 42 10.93 -20.46 17.04
C ASP A 42 12.07 -20.27 18.04
N ARG A 43 12.32 -19.04 18.48
CA ARG A 43 13.34 -18.72 19.47
C ARG A 43 13.03 -19.34 20.85
N VAL A 44 11.79 -19.23 21.31
CA VAL A 44 11.35 -19.82 22.59
C VAL A 44 11.52 -21.33 22.56
N ILE A 45 11.05 -21.98 21.50
CA ILE A 45 11.15 -23.41 21.30
C ILE A 45 12.63 -23.84 21.31
N ALA A 46 13.49 -23.15 20.56
CA ALA A 46 14.91 -23.44 20.49
C ALA A 46 15.61 -23.30 21.87
N VAL A 47 15.19 -22.34 22.69
CA VAL A 47 15.73 -22.17 24.04
C VAL A 47 15.27 -23.30 24.98
N ILE A 48 13.98 -23.69 24.89
CA ILE A 48 13.46 -24.84 25.66
C ILE A 48 14.22 -26.11 25.29
N ASP A 49 14.35 -26.46 24.01
CA ASP A 49 15.05 -27.64 23.52
C ASP A 49 16.51 -27.63 23.93
N LYS A 50 17.18 -26.50 23.87
CA LYS A 50 18.56 -26.34 24.28
C LYS A 50 18.72 -26.56 25.79
N ASN A 51 17.79 -26.04 26.62
CA ASN A 51 17.84 -26.23 28.06
C ASN A 51 17.63 -27.69 28.43
N ASP A 52 16.64 -28.34 27.82
CA ASP A 52 16.34 -29.76 28.05
C ASP A 52 17.54 -30.65 27.66
N SER A 53 18.16 -30.39 26.51
CA SER A 53 19.36 -31.12 26.06
C SER A 53 20.55 -30.87 26.95
N SER A 54 20.81 -29.63 27.33
CA SER A 54 21.95 -29.26 28.20
C SER A 54 21.77 -29.82 29.60
N GLU A 55 20.53 -29.85 30.14
CA GLU A 55 20.22 -30.46 31.43
C GLU A 55 20.47 -31.96 31.41
N SER A 56 19.99 -32.67 30.39
CA SER A 56 20.20 -34.11 30.22
C SER A 56 21.69 -34.47 30.14
N GLU A 57 22.48 -33.74 29.37
CA GLU A 57 23.93 -33.94 29.24
C GLU A 57 24.64 -33.65 30.56
N PHE A 58 24.26 -32.59 31.28
CA PHE A 58 24.83 -32.23 32.55
C PHE A 58 24.53 -33.27 33.63
N VAL A 59 23.27 -33.75 33.73
CA VAL A 59 22.87 -34.83 34.64
C VAL A 59 23.67 -36.11 34.38
N LYS A 60 23.83 -36.49 33.10
CA LYS A 60 24.62 -37.65 32.71
C LYS A 60 26.08 -37.51 33.16
N SER A 61 26.69 -36.35 32.87
CA SER A 61 28.09 -36.09 33.29
C SER A 61 28.27 -36.15 34.80
N LEU A 62 27.30 -35.64 35.58
CA LEU A 62 27.36 -35.76 37.07
C LEU A 62 27.21 -37.19 37.53
N LYS A 63 26.32 -38.00 36.95
CA LYS A 63 26.15 -39.39 37.26
C LYS A 63 27.45 -40.19 37.04
N ASP A 64 28.09 -39.94 35.88
CA ASP A 64 29.36 -40.60 35.54
C ASP A 64 30.47 -40.21 36.54
N ASP A 65 30.59 -38.92 36.92
CA ASP A 65 31.54 -38.42 37.91
C ASP A 65 31.29 -39.04 39.30
N TYR A 66 30.02 -39.16 39.73
CA TYR A 66 29.70 -39.76 41.02
C TYR A 66 29.96 -41.25 41.05
N ILE A 67 29.78 -41.97 39.94
CA ILE A 67 30.19 -43.38 39.83
C ILE A 67 31.73 -43.51 39.95
N VAL A 68 32.51 -42.62 39.35
CA VAL A 68 33.97 -42.62 39.47
C VAL A 68 34.39 -42.39 40.90
N ARG A 69 33.73 -41.52 41.67
CA ARG A 69 34.00 -41.29 43.08
C ARG A 69 33.71 -42.58 43.95
N ALA A 70 32.57 -43.24 43.68
CA ALA A 70 32.23 -44.49 44.32
C ALA A 70 33.32 -45.57 44.06
N LYS A 71 33.77 -45.70 42.81
CA LYS A 71 34.87 -46.60 42.41
C LYS A 71 36.18 -46.23 43.08
N ALA A 72 36.54 -44.97 43.19
CA ALA A 72 37.76 -44.54 43.87
C ALA A 72 37.72 -44.81 45.35
N ILE A 73 36.60 -44.66 46.05
CA ILE A 73 36.43 -44.98 47.44
C ILE A 73 36.46 -46.49 47.63
N SER A 74 35.85 -47.30 46.78
CA SER A 74 35.93 -48.73 46.74
C SER A 74 37.39 -49.22 46.65
N TYR A 75 38.18 -48.65 45.73
CA TYR A 75 39.61 -48.99 45.60
C TYR A 75 40.41 -48.63 46.85
N ILE A 76 40.11 -47.48 47.50
CA ILE A 76 40.75 -47.10 48.76
C ILE A 76 40.44 -48.11 49.84
N ALA A 77 39.18 -48.57 50.00
CA ALA A 77 38.76 -49.56 50.96
C ALA A 77 39.37 -50.93 50.67
N ASP A 78 39.43 -51.38 49.42
CA ASP A 78 40.08 -52.62 49.05
C ASP A 78 41.59 -52.59 49.35
N ALA A 79 42.25 -51.44 49.18
CA ALA A 79 43.68 -51.26 49.50
C ALA A 79 43.96 -51.11 51.00
N LYS A 80 43.00 -50.68 51.80
CA LYS A 80 43.09 -50.44 53.23
C LYS A 80 41.79 -50.87 53.93
N PRO A 81 41.57 -52.17 54.19
CA PRO A 81 40.30 -52.66 54.71
C PRO A 81 39.93 -52.13 56.12
N GLU A 82 40.88 -51.67 56.90
CA GLU A 82 40.65 -51.06 58.22
C GLU A 82 39.84 -49.74 58.09
N VAL A 83 39.91 -49.03 56.94
CA VAL A 83 39.22 -47.78 56.70
C VAL A 83 37.68 -47.97 56.63
N GLU A 84 37.24 -49.16 56.26
CA GLU A 84 35.84 -49.50 56.16
C GLU A 84 35.06 -49.32 57.44
N TYR A 85 35.75 -49.56 58.62
CA TYR A 85 35.15 -49.45 59.93
C TYR A 85 35.58 -48.22 60.73
N ASP A 86 36.44 -47.36 60.15
CA ASP A 86 36.85 -46.07 60.73
C ASP A 86 36.00 -44.92 60.26
N ILE A 87 34.99 -44.55 61.03
CA ILE A 87 34.06 -43.49 60.72
C ILE A 87 34.77 -42.14 60.51
N ALA A 88 35.79 -41.83 61.30
CA ALA A 88 36.49 -40.55 61.22
C ALA A 88 37.34 -40.47 59.96
N GLU A 89 37.99 -41.56 59.54
CA GLU A 89 38.75 -41.61 58.30
C GLU A 89 37.77 -41.58 57.06
N LEU A 90 36.65 -42.30 57.17
CA LEU A 90 35.60 -42.24 56.12
C LEU A 90 35.02 -40.84 55.95
N GLN A 91 34.79 -40.09 57.03
CA GLN A 91 34.37 -38.69 56.95
C GLN A 91 35.41 -37.80 56.29
N LYS A 92 36.68 -38.04 56.57
CA LYS A 92 37.77 -37.32 55.90
C LYS A 92 37.88 -37.67 54.43
N ILE A 93 37.76 -38.95 54.07
CA ILE A 93 37.72 -39.41 52.69
C ILE A 93 36.49 -38.76 51.94
N ALA A 94 35.34 -38.76 52.59
CA ALA A 94 34.14 -38.11 52.03
C ALA A 94 34.42 -36.65 51.71
N GLY A 95 35.07 -35.92 52.65
CA GLY A 95 35.45 -34.53 52.39
C GLY A 95 36.43 -34.36 51.23
N LEU A 96 37.45 -35.20 51.13
CA LEU A 96 38.46 -35.21 50.07
C LEU A 96 37.79 -35.47 48.66
N MET A 97 36.90 -36.45 48.66
CA MET A 97 36.18 -36.85 47.44
C MET A 97 34.98 -35.97 47.11
N SER A 98 34.71 -34.98 47.95
CA SER A 98 33.56 -34.09 47.79
C SER A 98 32.25 -34.86 47.69
N VAL A 99 32.04 -35.84 48.53
CA VAL A 99 30.78 -36.55 48.73
C VAL A 99 30.27 -36.27 50.17
N ASP A 100 28.96 -36.33 50.39
CA ASP A 100 28.36 -36.04 51.68
C ASP A 100 28.32 -37.32 52.54
N GLU A 101 28.17 -38.50 51.91
CA GLU A 101 27.94 -39.78 52.57
C GLU A 101 28.70 -40.91 51.85
N ILE A 102 29.23 -41.89 52.66
CA ILE A 102 29.80 -43.12 52.15
C ILE A 102 29.10 -44.23 52.88
N HIS A 103 28.63 -45.27 52.19
CA HIS A 103 27.99 -46.45 52.72
C HIS A 103 28.64 -47.70 52.15
N PHE A 104 28.93 -48.67 53.01
CA PHE A 104 29.28 -50.01 52.62
C PHE A 104 28.07 -50.93 52.85
N ILE A 105 27.72 -51.64 51.77
CA ILE A 105 26.51 -52.44 51.67
C ILE A 105 26.91 -53.86 51.35
N ASP A 106 26.39 -54.81 52.12
CA ASP A 106 26.68 -56.23 51.96
C ASP A 106 25.95 -56.84 50.72
N ASP A 107 26.17 -58.10 50.47
CA ASP A 107 25.56 -58.87 49.38
C ASP A 107 24.06 -59.13 49.59
N THR A 108 23.49 -58.78 50.75
CA THR A 108 22.04 -58.78 51.01
C THR A 108 21.41 -57.43 50.72
N GLY A 109 22.20 -56.39 50.44
CA GLY A 109 21.76 -55.05 50.24
C GLY A 109 21.59 -54.20 51.48
N THR A 110 22.21 -54.62 52.61
CA THR A 110 22.12 -53.95 53.91
C THR A 110 23.36 -53.08 54.16
N ILE A 111 23.15 -51.81 54.59
CA ILE A 111 24.22 -50.90 55.00
C ILE A 111 24.79 -51.40 56.36
N TYR A 112 26.01 -51.87 56.35
CA TYR A 112 26.66 -52.38 57.56
C TYR A 112 27.76 -51.43 58.08
N SER A 113 28.31 -50.59 57.26
CA SER A 113 29.31 -49.62 57.66
C SER A 113 29.20 -48.35 56.80
N GLY A 114 29.91 -47.27 57.20
CA GLY A 114 29.91 -46.02 56.44
C GLY A 114 30.28 -44.80 57.27
N SER A 115 30.31 -43.62 56.62
CA SER A 115 30.64 -42.34 57.25
C SER A 115 29.52 -41.78 58.16
N ILE A 116 28.31 -42.36 58.07
CA ILE A 116 27.11 -41.87 58.77
C ILE A 116 26.44 -43.04 59.52
N PRO A 117 26.72 -43.25 60.78
CA PRO A 117 26.25 -44.44 61.57
C PRO A 117 24.71 -44.54 61.67
N LYS A 118 23.98 -43.49 61.62
CA LYS A 118 22.50 -43.49 61.70
C LYS A 118 21.82 -44.30 60.61
N TYR A 119 22.49 -44.58 59.47
CA TYR A 119 21.97 -45.39 58.39
C TYR A 119 22.31 -46.86 58.43
N PHE A 120 23.08 -47.33 59.43
CA PHE A 120 23.39 -48.74 59.56
C PHE A 120 22.12 -49.58 59.82
N GLY A 121 21.98 -50.67 59.10
CA GLY A 121 20.81 -51.52 59.10
C GLY A 121 19.73 -51.15 58.09
N TYR A 122 19.81 -49.97 57.41
CA TYR A 122 18.94 -49.72 56.25
C TYR A 122 19.33 -50.66 55.09
N ASN A 123 18.33 -51.16 54.39
CA ASN A 123 18.53 -52.07 53.27
C ASN A 123 17.72 -51.64 52.05
N PHE A 124 17.85 -52.38 50.95
CA PHE A 124 17.17 -52.08 49.74
C PHE A 124 15.61 -52.18 49.77
N ASP A 125 15.03 -52.67 50.86
CA ASP A 125 13.60 -52.71 51.16
C ASP A 125 13.14 -51.58 52.07
N SER A 126 14.05 -50.74 52.59
CA SER A 126 13.75 -49.67 53.54
C SER A 126 12.97 -48.49 52.98
N GLY A 127 12.76 -48.40 51.65
CA GLY A 127 11.99 -47.34 50.97
C GLY A 127 12.22 -47.29 49.45
N GLU A 128 11.45 -46.53 48.76
CA GLU A 128 11.50 -46.45 47.27
C GLU A 128 12.86 -46.00 46.75
N GLN A 129 13.51 -45.06 47.42
CA GLN A 129 14.83 -44.57 47.05
C GLN A 129 15.88 -45.71 47.13
N MET A 130 15.86 -46.52 48.23
CA MET A 130 16.76 -47.66 48.39
C MET A 130 16.43 -48.80 47.43
N ALA A 131 15.15 -49.06 47.15
CA ALA A 131 14.68 -50.07 46.20
C ALA A 131 15.21 -49.94 44.79
N PHE A 132 15.57 -48.73 44.36
CA PHE A 132 16.23 -48.50 43.07
C PHE A 132 17.47 -49.34 42.85
N PHE A 133 18.23 -49.65 43.93
CA PHE A 133 19.50 -50.37 43.90
C PHE A 133 19.36 -51.88 43.99
N LYS A 134 18.14 -52.45 44.12
CA LYS A 134 17.92 -53.93 44.20
C LYS A 134 18.53 -54.68 43.01
N GLN A 135 18.59 -54.06 41.86
CA GLN A 135 19.14 -54.62 40.60
C GLN A 135 20.66 -54.92 40.77
N MET A 136 21.35 -54.27 41.69
CA MET A 136 22.77 -54.56 42.02
C MET A 136 23.00 -56.01 42.55
N LEU A 137 22.04 -56.56 43.30
CA LEU A 137 22.14 -57.91 43.90
C LEU A 137 22.22 -59.01 42.83
N ASN A 138 21.74 -58.77 41.64
CA ASN A 138 21.72 -59.76 40.55
C ASN A 138 22.74 -59.44 39.42
N ASN A 139 23.54 -58.37 39.57
CA ASN A 139 24.51 -57.98 38.55
C ASN A 139 25.76 -57.36 39.22
N TYR A 140 26.82 -58.09 39.30
CA TYR A 140 28.08 -57.68 39.95
C TYR A 140 28.93 -56.71 39.11
N ASP A 141 28.64 -56.54 37.81
CA ASP A 141 29.33 -55.61 36.92
C ASP A 141 28.58 -54.29 36.76
N LEU A 142 27.39 -54.21 37.34
CA LEU A 142 26.57 -53.04 37.27
C LEU A 142 27.13 -51.89 38.11
N THR A 143 27.06 -50.68 37.55
CA THR A 143 27.25 -49.44 38.30
C THR A 143 26.03 -48.56 38.07
N LEU A 144 25.50 -47.99 39.14
CA LEU A 144 24.27 -47.16 39.04
C LEU A 144 24.46 -45.82 39.71
N CYS A 145 23.84 -44.82 39.15
CA CYS A 145 23.61 -43.57 39.82
C CYS A 145 22.14 -43.14 39.57
N GLN A 146 21.38 -42.92 40.65
CA GLN A 146 19.99 -42.47 40.56
C GLN A 146 19.91 -40.97 40.31
N ASP A 147 18.75 -40.54 39.83
CA ASP A 147 18.41 -39.12 39.72
C ASP A 147 18.25 -38.47 41.10
N VAL A 148 18.15 -37.15 41.14
CA VAL A 148 17.84 -36.43 42.37
C VAL A 148 16.57 -36.99 42.97
N THR A 149 16.70 -37.56 44.19
CA THR A 149 15.59 -38.21 44.84
C THR A 149 15.67 -37.90 46.35
N PRO A 150 14.55 -37.67 47.04
CA PRO A 150 14.55 -37.55 48.49
C PRO A 150 15.06 -38.81 49.13
N ASN A 151 16.04 -38.71 50.06
CA ASN A 151 16.56 -39.90 50.75
C ASN A 151 15.51 -40.48 51.73
N THR A 152 15.56 -41.77 51.94
CA THR A 152 14.56 -42.49 52.73
C THR A 152 14.49 -42.03 54.20
N ALA A 153 15.57 -41.52 54.75
CA ALA A 153 15.64 -41.21 56.19
C ALA A 153 15.22 -39.77 56.53
N GLU A 154 15.51 -38.77 55.65
CA GLU A 154 15.39 -37.35 55.99
C GLU A 154 14.62 -36.57 54.92
N ALA A 155 14.18 -37.23 53.85
CA ALA A 155 13.59 -36.58 52.68
C ALA A 155 14.48 -35.49 52.08
N LYS A 156 15.81 -35.55 52.26
CA LYS A 156 16.78 -34.62 51.68
C LYS A 156 17.05 -35.01 50.23
N GLU A 157 17.03 -34.02 49.32
CA GLU A 157 17.35 -34.20 47.90
C GLU A 157 18.81 -34.64 47.72
N MET A 158 19.01 -35.88 47.27
CA MET A 158 20.31 -36.52 47.12
C MET A 158 20.42 -37.23 45.78
N MET A 159 21.64 -37.44 45.33
CA MET A 159 21.98 -38.40 44.27
C MET A 159 22.90 -39.47 44.91
N TYR A 160 22.59 -40.71 44.66
CA TYR A 160 23.40 -41.85 45.16
C TYR A 160 23.99 -42.61 43.97
N ALA A 161 25.32 -42.84 44.01
CA ALA A 161 26.01 -43.68 43.06
C ALA A 161 26.58 -44.91 43.80
N ILE A 162 26.46 -46.07 43.17
CA ILE A 162 26.88 -47.35 43.76
C ILE A 162 27.71 -48.16 42.76
N THR A 163 28.69 -48.93 43.33
CA THR A 163 29.50 -49.88 42.58
C THR A 163 29.83 -51.08 43.48
N TRP A 164 30.02 -52.23 42.88
CA TRP A 164 30.68 -53.36 43.57
C TRP A 164 32.18 -53.09 43.74
N ASN A 165 32.77 -53.60 44.80
CA ASN A 165 34.20 -53.61 44.92
C ASN A 165 34.86 -54.66 43.98
N GLU A 166 36.16 -54.64 43.81
CA GLU A 166 36.89 -55.54 42.88
C GLU A 166 36.65 -57.02 43.14
N SER A 167 36.64 -57.41 44.40
CA SER A 167 36.42 -58.79 44.85
C SER A 167 34.95 -59.25 44.85
N LYS A 168 33.98 -58.33 44.53
CA LYS A 168 32.53 -58.58 44.52
C LYS A 168 31.96 -59.08 45.88
N THR A 169 32.54 -58.62 46.95
CA THR A 169 32.15 -59.01 48.32
C THR A 169 31.21 -58.03 48.99
N HIS A 170 31.27 -56.76 48.60
CA HIS A 170 30.42 -55.72 49.09
C HIS A 170 30.29 -54.62 48.07
N MET A 171 29.32 -53.73 48.27
CA MET A 171 29.06 -52.54 47.42
C MET A 171 29.47 -51.28 48.17
N VAL A 172 30.00 -50.29 47.42
CA VAL A 172 30.27 -48.96 47.93
C VAL A 172 29.28 -47.98 47.28
N GLN A 173 28.53 -47.29 48.13
CA GLN A 173 27.59 -46.24 47.70
C GLN A 173 28.07 -44.89 48.23
N VAL A 174 27.99 -43.87 47.37
CA VAL A 174 28.24 -42.48 47.77
C VAL A 174 26.97 -41.65 47.61
N GLY A 175 26.68 -40.82 48.61
CA GLY A 175 25.58 -39.91 48.62
C GLY A 175 26.08 -38.48 48.45
N ILE A 176 25.47 -37.70 47.56
CA ILE A 176 25.87 -36.33 47.24
C ILE A 176 24.63 -35.45 47.15
N THR A 177 24.66 -34.31 47.85
CA THR A 177 23.67 -33.24 47.67
C THR A 177 24.03 -32.46 46.40
N PRO A 178 23.27 -32.56 45.30
CA PRO A 178 23.66 -31.99 44.03
C PRO A 178 23.32 -30.47 43.93
N LYS A 179 23.90 -29.66 44.84
CA LYS A 179 23.64 -28.22 45.00
C LYS A 179 23.73 -27.45 43.67
N ARG A 180 24.73 -27.78 42.85
CA ARG A 180 24.95 -27.15 41.55
C ARG A 180 23.84 -27.52 40.57
N LEU A 181 23.47 -28.81 40.50
CA LEU A 181 22.38 -29.28 39.64
C LEU A 181 21.04 -28.66 40.07
N LEU A 182 20.72 -28.66 41.36
CA LEU A 182 19.49 -28.05 41.87
C LEU A 182 19.38 -26.54 41.53
N LYS A 183 20.53 -25.83 41.54
CA LYS A 183 20.59 -24.43 41.15
C LYS A 183 20.34 -24.26 39.65
N GLU A 184 20.93 -25.13 38.81
CA GLU A 184 20.71 -25.09 37.35
C GLU A 184 19.27 -25.47 36.98
N LEU A 185 18.70 -26.53 37.58
CA LEU A 185 17.31 -26.93 37.41
C LEU A 185 16.36 -25.78 37.73
N LYS A 186 16.60 -25.08 38.85
CA LYS A 186 15.81 -23.90 39.21
C LYS A 186 15.94 -22.77 38.21
N ARG A 187 17.14 -22.52 37.68
CA ARG A 187 17.38 -21.48 36.68
C ARG A 187 16.69 -21.81 35.35
N ASN A 188 16.69 -23.08 34.99
CA ASN A 188 16.12 -23.57 33.72
C ASN A 188 14.60 -23.81 33.79
N GLN A 189 13.96 -23.54 34.95
CA GLN A 189 12.49 -23.56 35.01
C GLN A 189 11.89 -22.63 33.94
N ILE A 190 10.87 -23.10 33.25
CA ILE A 190 10.20 -22.39 32.14
C ILE A 190 9.81 -20.97 32.56
N SER A 191 9.35 -20.78 33.81
CA SER A 191 8.99 -19.47 34.34
C SER A 191 10.14 -18.46 34.30
N ASN A 192 11.36 -18.92 34.68
CA ASN A 192 12.55 -18.06 34.71
C ASN A 192 13.07 -17.79 33.29
N VAL A 193 13.11 -18.83 32.47
CA VAL A 193 13.60 -18.77 31.10
C VAL A 193 12.74 -17.79 30.25
N VAL A 194 11.42 -17.86 30.39
CA VAL A 194 10.50 -17.02 29.62
C VAL A 194 10.47 -15.58 30.13
N ALA A 195 10.58 -15.38 31.46
CA ALA A 195 10.60 -14.05 32.08
C ALA A 195 11.75 -13.16 31.55
N ASP A 196 12.91 -13.76 31.27
CA ASP A 196 14.12 -13.07 30.80
C ASP A 196 14.15 -12.88 29.25
N MET A 197 13.13 -13.37 28.53
CA MET A 197 13.14 -13.27 27.08
C MET A 197 12.82 -11.85 26.60
N PRO A 198 13.63 -11.29 25.68
CA PRO A 198 13.34 -9.99 25.09
C PRO A 198 12.12 -10.08 24.17
N VAL A 199 11.15 -9.21 24.41
CA VAL A 199 9.94 -9.06 23.60
C VAL A 199 9.82 -7.63 23.07
N TYR A 200 9.11 -7.47 21.96
CA TYR A 200 8.80 -6.14 21.46
C TYR A 200 7.68 -5.50 22.31
N LYS A 201 7.69 -4.17 22.36
CA LYS A 201 6.66 -3.42 23.11
C LYS A 201 5.25 -3.86 22.66
N GLY A 202 4.40 -4.23 23.61
CA GLY A 202 3.03 -4.67 23.35
C GLY A 202 2.91 -6.13 22.89
N MET A 203 4.00 -6.91 22.98
CA MET A 203 4.00 -8.36 22.82
C MET A 203 4.34 -9.05 24.13
N GLU A 204 3.76 -10.21 24.34
CA GLU A 204 4.04 -11.09 25.49
C GLU A 204 4.15 -12.52 25.01
N ILE A 205 4.98 -13.30 25.72
CA ILE A 205 5.18 -14.72 25.45
C ILE A 205 4.57 -15.52 26.60
N TYR A 206 3.87 -16.59 26.26
CA TYR A 206 3.34 -17.57 27.21
C TYR A 206 3.81 -18.96 26.82
N VAL A 207 4.25 -19.73 27.82
CA VAL A 207 4.43 -21.17 27.70
C VAL A 207 3.40 -21.84 28.62
N VAL A 208 2.58 -22.69 28.05
CA VAL A 208 1.39 -23.25 28.64
C VAL A 208 1.49 -24.77 28.63
N ASP A 209 1.18 -25.43 29.72
CA ASP A 209 1.06 -26.88 29.77
C ASP A 209 -0.08 -27.36 28.84
N ALA A 210 0.21 -28.27 27.94
CA ALA A 210 -0.73 -28.70 26.92
C ALA A 210 -1.94 -29.45 27.47
N LYS A 211 -1.79 -30.12 28.63
CA LYS A 211 -2.83 -30.92 29.27
C LYS A 211 -3.69 -30.08 30.23
N THR A 212 -3.04 -29.40 31.17
CA THR A 212 -3.74 -28.62 32.21
C THR A 212 -4.17 -27.23 31.79
N LYS A 213 -3.61 -26.72 30.70
CA LYS A 213 -3.78 -25.35 30.22
C LYS A 213 -3.30 -24.26 31.17
N LYS A 214 -2.50 -24.62 32.17
CA LYS A 214 -1.87 -23.65 33.08
C LYS A 214 -0.66 -22.99 32.42
N ILE A 215 -0.50 -21.69 32.62
CA ILE A 215 0.66 -20.92 32.20
C ILE A 215 1.83 -21.27 33.10
N LEU A 216 2.86 -21.91 32.54
CA LEU A 216 4.07 -22.32 33.23
C LEU A 216 5.12 -21.21 33.27
N GLY A 217 5.13 -20.35 32.27
CA GLY A 217 6.04 -19.21 32.16
C GLY A 217 5.44 -18.12 31.27
N ALA A 218 5.71 -16.87 31.61
CA ALA A 218 5.28 -15.71 30.85
C ALA A 218 6.32 -14.58 30.99
N THR A 219 6.39 -13.69 29.99
CA THR A 219 7.22 -12.47 30.09
C THR A 219 6.66 -11.49 31.11
N ASP A 220 5.36 -11.50 31.36
CA ASP A 220 4.74 -10.88 32.53
C ASP A 220 4.44 -11.96 33.56
N ALA A 221 5.21 -11.98 34.66
CA ALA A 221 5.11 -12.98 35.72
C ALA A 221 3.74 -13.06 36.38
N SER A 222 2.90 -12.03 36.29
CA SER A 222 1.55 -12.01 36.87
C SER A 222 0.60 -13.07 36.26
N TRP A 223 0.92 -13.56 35.07
CA TRP A 223 0.14 -14.57 34.37
C TRP A 223 0.48 -16.00 34.76
N VAL A 224 1.64 -16.23 35.35
CA VAL A 224 2.11 -17.61 35.71
C VAL A 224 1.16 -18.24 36.71
N GLY A 225 0.79 -19.51 36.47
CA GLY A 225 -0.16 -20.26 37.26
C GLY A 225 -1.62 -20.10 36.88
N ASN A 226 -1.98 -19.06 36.11
CA ASN A 226 -3.34 -18.86 35.62
C ASN A 226 -3.66 -19.84 34.48
N THR A 227 -4.96 -20.01 34.19
CA THR A 227 -5.41 -20.78 33.02
C THR A 227 -5.32 -19.92 31.77
N ALA A 228 -4.70 -20.43 30.73
CA ALA A 228 -4.51 -19.72 29.47
C ALA A 228 -5.82 -19.60 28.67
N HIS A 229 -6.20 -18.36 28.32
CA HIS A 229 -7.32 -18.05 27.44
C HIS A 229 -6.79 -17.35 26.19
N PHE A 230 -6.84 -18.04 25.02
CA PHE A 230 -6.33 -17.52 23.75
C PHE A 230 -7.36 -16.73 22.93
N ASN A 231 -8.41 -16.28 23.56
CA ASN A 231 -9.45 -15.45 22.95
C ASN A 231 -9.79 -14.28 23.89
N HIS A 232 -8.99 -13.22 23.81
CA HIS A 232 -9.22 -12.02 24.60
C HIS A 232 -9.39 -10.82 23.66
N LYS A 233 -10.45 -10.02 23.87
CA LYS A 233 -10.78 -8.86 23.02
C LYS A 233 -9.63 -7.84 23.04
N GLY A 234 -9.19 -7.42 21.84
CA GLY A 234 -8.09 -6.47 21.68
C GLY A 234 -6.69 -7.10 21.64
N TYR A 235 -6.61 -8.43 21.71
CA TYR A 235 -5.36 -9.18 21.63
C TYR A 235 -5.41 -10.23 20.53
N ARG A 236 -4.30 -10.39 19.83
CA ARG A 236 -4.09 -11.44 18.84
C ARG A 236 -3.11 -12.45 19.39
N PHE A 237 -3.39 -13.74 19.22
CA PHE A 237 -2.54 -14.84 19.65
C PHE A 237 -2.03 -15.64 18.45
N VAL A 238 -0.73 -15.88 18.43
CA VAL A 238 -0.10 -16.88 17.54
C VAL A 238 0.46 -17.97 18.43
N LYS A 239 0.08 -19.22 18.22
CA LYS A 239 0.44 -20.33 19.09
C LYS A 239 0.95 -21.53 18.30
N ARG A 240 1.84 -22.31 18.93
CA ARG A 240 2.37 -23.57 18.39
C ARG A 240 2.47 -24.60 19.49
N LYS A 241 2.05 -25.83 19.22
CA LYS A 241 2.26 -26.96 20.13
C LYS A 241 3.66 -27.51 19.93
N HIS A 242 4.40 -27.74 21.02
CA HIS A 242 5.73 -28.34 21.03
C HIS A 242 5.84 -29.28 22.23
N GLY A 243 5.89 -30.60 21.98
CA GLY A 243 5.87 -31.62 23.02
C GLY A 243 4.66 -31.47 23.95
N ASP A 244 4.95 -31.40 25.25
CA ASP A 244 3.96 -31.20 26.31
C ASP A 244 3.58 -29.72 26.52
N TYR A 245 4.10 -28.80 25.72
CA TYR A 245 3.86 -27.35 25.83
C TYR A 245 3.05 -26.78 24.66
N ILE A 246 2.37 -25.67 24.92
CA ILE A 246 1.87 -24.76 23.91
C ILE A 246 2.60 -23.43 24.12
N VAL A 247 3.43 -23.06 23.17
CA VAL A 247 4.07 -21.74 23.17
C VAL A 247 3.16 -20.77 22.43
N ALA A 248 2.88 -19.63 23.01
CA ALA A 248 2.03 -18.59 22.43
C ALA A 248 2.66 -17.21 22.55
N VAL A 249 2.51 -16.41 21.51
CA VAL A 249 2.82 -14.99 21.50
C VAL A 249 1.50 -14.22 21.46
N CYS A 250 1.31 -13.35 22.42
CA CYS A 250 0.21 -12.42 22.52
C CYS A 250 0.63 -11.05 22.01
N MET A 251 -0.21 -10.40 21.23
CA MET A 251 0.03 -9.04 20.71
C MET A 251 -1.19 -8.17 20.93
N LEU A 252 -0.97 -6.92 21.34
CA LEU A 252 -2.02 -5.91 21.44
C LEU A 252 -2.40 -5.45 20.01
N GLU A 253 -3.67 -5.56 19.62
CA GLU A 253 -4.15 -5.14 18.28
C GLU A 253 -3.95 -3.64 18.02
N SER A 254 -3.97 -2.81 19.06
CA SER A 254 -3.76 -1.37 18.97
C SER A 254 -2.29 -0.94 18.90
N MET A 255 -1.35 -1.88 18.93
CA MET A 255 0.08 -1.59 19.02
C MET A 255 0.58 -0.59 17.97
N ASN A 256 0.08 -0.68 16.74
CA ASN A 256 0.45 0.20 15.64
C ASN A 256 -0.59 1.29 15.34
N ALA A 257 -1.62 1.45 16.18
CA ALA A 257 -2.72 2.37 15.87
C ALA A 257 -2.24 3.83 15.75
N GLN A 258 -1.40 4.30 16.66
CA GLN A 258 -0.88 5.68 16.63
C GLN A 258 0.00 5.94 15.40
N THR A 259 0.92 5.03 15.09
CA THR A 259 1.79 5.16 13.91
C THR A 259 0.99 5.12 12.61
N ASN A 260 -0.02 4.27 12.53
CA ASN A 260 -0.92 4.20 11.38
C ASN A 260 -1.74 5.49 11.20
N ILE A 261 -2.27 6.08 12.28
CA ILE A 261 -3.00 7.35 12.23
C ILE A 261 -2.10 8.47 11.70
N VAL A 262 -0.87 8.58 12.20
CA VAL A 262 0.09 9.59 11.72
C VAL A 262 0.43 9.39 10.25
N ALA A 263 0.68 8.16 9.80
CA ALA A 263 0.95 7.85 8.40
C ALA A 263 -0.23 8.24 7.50
N ILE A 264 -1.45 7.85 7.86
CA ILE A 264 -2.68 8.18 7.12
C ILE A 264 -2.88 9.71 7.04
N LEU A 265 -2.63 10.44 8.14
CA LEU A 265 -2.73 11.90 8.15
C LEU A 265 -1.70 12.57 7.22
N ILE A 266 -0.45 12.11 7.23
CA ILE A 266 0.61 12.66 6.36
C ILE A 266 0.26 12.44 4.89
N VAL A 267 -0.12 11.21 4.50
CA VAL A 267 -0.50 10.90 3.11
C VAL A 267 -1.78 11.64 2.72
N GLY A 268 -2.76 11.73 3.62
CA GLY A 268 -3.98 12.49 3.41
C GLY A 268 -3.72 13.97 3.13
N ILE A 269 -2.84 14.61 3.89
CA ILE A 269 -2.41 16.01 3.65
C ILE A 269 -1.72 16.13 2.29
N TYR A 270 -0.78 15.21 1.98
CA TYR A 270 -0.09 15.22 0.69
C TYR A 270 -1.05 15.07 -0.49
N LEU A 271 -1.97 14.10 -0.43
CA LEU A 271 -2.96 13.86 -1.50
C LEU A 271 -3.92 15.04 -1.68
N THR A 272 -4.33 15.69 -0.59
CA THR A 272 -5.18 16.88 -0.67
C THR A 272 -4.47 18.06 -1.31
N LEU A 273 -3.20 18.33 -0.94
CA LEU A 273 -2.38 19.37 -1.54
C LEU A 273 -2.13 19.11 -3.04
N ALA A 274 -1.76 17.88 -3.39
CA ALA A 274 -1.55 17.46 -4.79
C ALA A 274 -2.83 17.61 -5.62
N SER A 275 -3.98 17.23 -5.05
CA SER A 275 -5.29 17.40 -5.69
C SER A 275 -5.67 18.85 -5.89
N CYS A 276 -5.45 19.73 -4.91
CA CYS A 276 -5.67 21.16 -5.01
C CYS A 276 -4.80 21.77 -6.12
N LEU A 277 -3.52 21.39 -6.19
CA LEU A 277 -2.60 21.84 -7.23
C LEU A 277 -3.07 21.41 -8.62
N LEU A 278 -3.49 20.15 -8.76
CA LEU A 278 -4.01 19.61 -10.03
C LEU A 278 -5.25 20.38 -10.49
N VAL A 279 -6.21 20.61 -9.60
CA VAL A 279 -7.44 21.38 -9.89
C VAL A 279 -7.09 22.81 -10.28
N PHE A 280 -6.12 23.43 -9.59
CA PHE A 280 -5.64 24.78 -9.92
C PHE A 280 -5.03 24.83 -11.33
N MET A 281 -4.10 23.91 -11.65
CA MET A 281 -3.46 23.84 -12.98
C MET A 281 -4.48 23.59 -14.08
N LEU A 282 -5.39 22.64 -13.88
CA LEU A 282 -6.44 22.33 -14.87
C LEU A 282 -7.38 23.52 -15.09
N SER A 283 -7.73 24.24 -14.02
CA SER A 283 -8.56 25.45 -14.12
C SER A 283 -7.86 26.55 -14.91
N ARG A 284 -6.55 26.67 -14.78
CA ARG A 284 -5.72 27.64 -15.50
C ARG A 284 -5.67 27.33 -17.00
N VAL A 285 -5.39 26.07 -17.35
CA VAL A 285 -5.38 25.59 -18.74
C VAL A 285 -6.73 25.79 -19.42
N LEU A 286 -7.82 25.47 -18.73
CA LEU A 286 -9.17 25.66 -19.25
C LEU A 286 -9.50 27.16 -19.46
N LYS A 287 -9.04 28.02 -18.57
CA LYS A 287 -9.20 29.46 -18.70
C LYS A 287 -8.42 30.01 -19.90
N GLU A 288 -7.16 29.65 -20.06
CA GLU A 288 -6.31 30.03 -21.18
C GLU A 288 -6.90 29.58 -22.52
N LYS A 289 -7.41 28.35 -22.61
CA LYS A 289 -8.08 27.84 -23.80
C LYS A 289 -9.33 28.69 -24.14
N TYR A 290 -10.16 28.97 -23.14
CA TYR A 290 -11.36 29.78 -23.32
C TYR A 290 -11.02 31.22 -23.78
N GLU A 291 -10.02 31.86 -23.19
CA GLU A 291 -9.56 33.17 -23.55
C GLU A 291 -8.99 33.21 -24.99
N LYS A 292 -8.24 32.17 -25.37
CA LYS A 292 -7.72 32.02 -26.73
C LYS A 292 -8.85 31.85 -27.78
N GLU A 293 -9.82 30.98 -27.48
CA GLU A 293 -11.01 30.81 -28.36
C GLU A 293 -11.80 32.12 -28.49
N LYS A 294 -12.02 32.84 -27.40
CA LYS A 294 -12.68 34.14 -27.40
C LYS A 294 -11.88 35.17 -28.20
N TYR A 295 -10.57 35.23 -28.00
CA TYR A 295 -9.68 36.13 -28.74
C TYR A 295 -9.71 35.82 -30.23
N MET A 296 -9.63 34.57 -30.63
CA MET A 296 -9.71 34.13 -32.02
C MET A 296 -11.06 34.50 -32.64
N TYR A 297 -12.16 34.33 -31.90
CA TYR A 297 -13.49 34.72 -32.37
C TYR A 297 -13.59 36.25 -32.59
N THR A 298 -13.22 37.06 -31.61
CA THR A 298 -13.28 38.51 -31.69
C THR A 298 -12.30 39.10 -32.72
N SER A 299 -11.13 38.47 -32.87
CA SER A 299 -10.10 38.90 -33.84
C SER A 299 -10.46 38.59 -35.30
N ASN A 300 -11.33 37.58 -35.52
CA ASN A 300 -11.68 37.09 -36.86
C ASN A 300 -13.11 37.44 -37.31
N THR A 301 -13.88 38.14 -36.50
CA THR A 301 -15.25 38.55 -36.83
C THR A 301 -15.38 40.06 -36.95
N ASP A 302 -16.25 40.51 -37.82
CA ASP A 302 -16.65 41.91 -37.96
C ASP A 302 -17.62 42.29 -36.82
N GLU A 303 -17.40 43.42 -36.16
CA GLU A 303 -18.19 43.81 -34.97
C GLU A 303 -19.66 44.11 -35.31
N LEU A 304 -19.91 44.72 -36.46
CA LEU A 304 -21.28 45.14 -36.88
C LEU A 304 -22.10 43.94 -37.34
N THR A 305 -21.55 43.15 -38.25
CA THR A 305 -22.29 42.09 -38.93
C THR A 305 -22.15 40.71 -38.30
N LYS A 306 -21.12 40.49 -37.48
CA LYS A 306 -20.74 39.18 -36.97
C LYS A 306 -20.39 38.13 -38.04
N CYS A 307 -20.20 38.58 -39.31
CA CYS A 307 -19.53 37.79 -40.34
C CYS A 307 -18.04 37.65 -40.01
N PHE A 308 -17.33 36.78 -40.70
CA PHE A 308 -15.88 36.81 -40.65
C PHE A 308 -15.36 38.13 -41.25
N ASN A 309 -14.26 38.65 -40.69
CA ASN A 309 -13.67 39.90 -41.16
C ASN A 309 -12.61 39.66 -42.25
N ARG A 310 -12.04 40.74 -42.77
CA ARG A 310 -10.97 40.72 -43.79
C ARG A 310 -9.79 39.85 -43.39
N ARG A 311 -9.36 39.88 -42.11
CA ARG A 311 -8.26 39.08 -41.64
C ARG A 311 -8.55 37.58 -41.74
N ALA A 312 -9.75 37.15 -41.35
CA ALA A 312 -10.17 35.76 -41.49
C ALA A 312 -10.25 35.35 -42.96
N TYR A 313 -10.75 36.24 -43.83
CA TYR A 313 -10.76 36.03 -45.27
C TYR A 313 -9.36 35.80 -45.83
N ASP A 314 -8.41 36.67 -45.56
CA ASP A 314 -7.04 36.56 -46.06
C ASP A 314 -6.41 35.24 -45.61
N SER A 315 -6.55 34.87 -44.33
CA SER A 315 -6.03 33.61 -43.78
C SER A 315 -6.67 32.34 -44.35
N ASP A 316 -7.99 32.40 -44.69
CA ASP A 316 -8.67 31.25 -45.27
C ASP A 316 -8.36 31.12 -46.77
N MET A 317 -8.20 32.23 -47.45
CA MET A 317 -7.83 32.26 -48.89
C MET A 317 -6.41 31.73 -49.14
N GLU A 318 -5.45 32.03 -48.24
CA GLU A 318 -4.10 31.45 -48.30
C GLU A 318 -4.06 29.92 -48.15
N LYS A 319 -5.08 29.35 -47.50
CA LYS A 319 -5.17 27.89 -47.20
C LYS A 319 -6.12 27.17 -48.15
N LEU A 320 -6.83 27.88 -49.03
CA LEU A 320 -7.79 27.28 -49.94
C LEU A 320 -7.09 26.42 -50.98
N ASP A 321 -7.41 25.14 -51.02
CA ASP A 321 -6.97 24.24 -52.09
C ASP A 321 -7.86 24.44 -53.29
N LEU A 322 -7.28 25.05 -54.34
CA LEU A 322 -7.98 25.36 -55.58
C LEU A 322 -8.35 24.11 -56.40
N ASN A 323 -7.79 22.94 -56.07
CA ASN A 323 -8.11 21.67 -56.74
C ASN A 323 -9.36 20.98 -56.13
N THR A 324 -9.92 21.53 -55.07
CA THR A 324 -11.17 21.02 -54.49
C THR A 324 -12.41 21.71 -55.09
N GLU A 325 -13.57 21.15 -54.78
CA GLU A 325 -14.83 21.83 -55.15
C GLU A 325 -15.10 23.02 -54.23
N TRP A 326 -15.29 24.19 -54.82
CA TRP A 326 -15.66 25.43 -54.12
C TRP A 326 -16.47 26.33 -55.04
N VAL A 327 -17.26 27.21 -54.38
CA VAL A 327 -17.92 28.32 -55.02
C VAL A 327 -17.52 29.60 -54.31
N TYR A 328 -17.05 30.58 -55.07
CA TYR A 328 -16.70 31.92 -54.60
C TYR A 328 -17.70 32.90 -55.05
N ILE A 329 -18.28 33.68 -54.13
CA ILE A 329 -19.28 34.70 -54.44
C ILE A 329 -18.77 36.06 -53.94
N SER A 330 -18.53 37.03 -54.83
CA SER A 330 -18.27 38.40 -54.45
C SER A 330 -19.60 39.13 -54.40
N LEU A 331 -19.88 39.92 -53.35
CA LEU A 331 -21.13 40.58 -53.10
C LEU A 331 -20.88 42.03 -52.66
N ASP A 332 -21.71 42.97 -53.16
CA ASP A 332 -21.61 44.37 -52.84
C ASP A 332 -23.02 44.95 -52.62
N LEU A 333 -23.17 45.74 -51.54
CA LEU A 333 -24.44 46.36 -51.15
C LEU A 333 -24.69 47.61 -51.94
N ASN A 334 -25.77 47.63 -52.73
CA ASN A 334 -26.13 48.76 -53.59
C ASN A 334 -26.69 49.92 -52.77
N GLY A 335 -26.30 51.12 -53.13
CA GLY A 335 -26.93 52.37 -52.66
C GLY A 335 -26.58 52.72 -51.19
N LEU A 336 -25.60 52.09 -50.55
CA LEU A 336 -25.21 52.36 -49.16
C LEU A 336 -24.85 53.84 -48.94
N LYS A 337 -24.06 54.45 -49.83
CA LYS A 337 -23.70 55.89 -49.74
C LYS A 337 -24.92 56.75 -49.70
N LYS A 338 -25.89 56.56 -50.66
CA LYS A 338 -27.15 57.32 -50.71
C LYS A 338 -27.97 57.18 -49.43
N ALA A 339 -28.02 55.93 -48.84
CA ALA A 339 -28.73 55.71 -47.60
C ALA A 339 -28.08 56.48 -46.44
N ASN A 340 -26.73 56.41 -46.33
CA ASN A 340 -25.98 57.17 -45.32
C ASN A 340 -26.20 58.71 -45.47
N ASP A 341 -26.10 59.19 -46.66
CA ASP A 341 -26.20 60.66 -46.95
C ASP A 341 -27.62 61.20 -46.74
N THR A 342 -28.67 60.38 -46.97
CA THR A 342 -30.07 60.82 -46.86
C THR A 342 -30.76 60.49 -45.57
N LEU A 343 -30.41 59.31 -44.93
CA LEU A 343 -31.09 58.76 -43.76
C LEU A 343 -30.15 58.61 -42.54
N GLY A 344 -28.85 58.90 -42.70
CA GLY A 344 -27.85 58.87 -41.69
C GLY A 344 -27.21 57.48 -41.54
N HIS A 345 -26.08 57.41 -40.82
CA HIS A 345 -25.27 56.20 -40.68
C HIS A 345 -26.02 55.00 -40.03
N SER A 346 -27.02 55.28 -39.18
CA SER A 346 -27.85 54.22 -38.61
C SER A 346 -28.65 53.41 -39.63
N ALA A 347 -29.06 54.10 -40.73
CA ALA A 347 -29.74 53.44 -41.85
C ALA A 347 -28.78 52.63 -42.72
N GLY A 348 -27.53 53.09 -42.89
CA GLY A 348 -26.50 52.34 -43.56
C GLY A 348 -26.08 51.09 -42.76
N ASP A 349 -25.93 51.19 -41.42
CA ASP A 349 -25.64 50.05 -40.53
C ASP A 349 -26.79 49.03 -40.60
N GLU A 350 -28.07 49.49 -40.66
CA GLU A 350 -29.21 48.58 -40.83
C GLU A 350 -29.10 47.80 -42.15
N LEU A 351 -28.79 48.48 -43.27
CA LEU A 351 -28.63 47.83 -44.57
C LEU A 351 -27.47 46.85 -44.61
N ILE A 352 -26.34 47.22 -44.03
CA ILE A 352 -25.17 46.31 -43.90
C ILE A 352 -25.51 45.09 -43.11
N CYS A 353 -26.16 45.24 -41.92
CA CYS A 353 -26.59 44.12 -41.06
C CYS A 353 -27.66 43.27 -41.80
N ALA A 354 -28.54 43.85 -42.51
CA ALA A 354 -29.57 43.17 -43.28
C ALA A 354 -28.95 42.31 -44.40
N ALA A 355 -28.04 42.88 -45.21
CA ALA A 355 -27.30 42.13 -46.21
C ALA A 355 -26.57 40.94 -45.62
N ALA A 356 -25.82 41.14 -44.50
CA ALA A 356 -25.14 40.13 -43.81
C ALA A 356 -26.06 39.00 -43.27
N ASN A 357 -27.26 39.38 -42.77
CA ASN A 357 -28.23 38.38 -42.26
C ASN A 357 -28.85 37.57 -43.39
N CYS A 358 -29.18 38.22 -44.56
CA CYS A 358 -29.63 37.48 -45.71
C CYS A 358 -28.59 36.49 -46.25
N MET A 359 -27.32 36.93 -46.33
CA MET A 359 -26.20 36.07 -46.71
C MET A 359 -26.04 34.91 -45.72
N LYS A 360 -26.09 35.18 -44.41
CA LYS A 360 -26.02 34.14 -43.40
C LYS A 360 -27.13 33.11 -43.51
N PHE A 361 -28.33 33.58 -43.73
CA PHE A 361 -29.50 32.70 -43.89
C PHE A 361 -29.32 31.76 -45.09
N ALA A 362 -28.84 32.28 -46.22
CA ALA A 362 -28.68 31.49 -47.44
C ALA A 362 -27.44 30.59 -47.44
N PHE A 363 -26.29 31.08 -46.94
CA PHE A 363 -24.99 30.46 -47.20
C PHE A 363 -24.31 29.81 -46.00
N THR A 364 -24.68 30.12 -44.71
CA THR A 364 -23.93 29.66 -43.55
C THR A 364 -23.90 28.10 -43.40
N SER A 365 -24.92 27.43 -43.89
CA SER A 365 -24.98 25.97 -43.89
C SER A 365 -24.00 25.31 -44.86
N TYR A 366 -23.47 26.06 -45.81
CA TYR A 366 -22.65 25.57 -46.91
C TYR A 366 -21.22 26.12 -46.89
N GLY A 367 -20.98 27.23 -46.16
CA GLY A 367 -19.69 27.86 -46.17
C GLY A 367 -19.55 29.06 -45.23
N LYS A 368 -18.53 29.85 -45.44
CA LYS A 368 -18.20 31.01 -44.62
C LYS A 368 -18.55 32.33 -45.39
N ILE A 369 -18.96 33.34 -44.61
CA ILE A 369 -19.26 34.66 -45.13
C ILE A 369 -18.33 35.65 -44.48
N TYR A 370 -17.69 36.47 -45.30
CA TYR A 370 -16.71 37.47 -44.91
C TYR A 370 -17.20 38.85 -45.26
N ARG A 371 -16.98 39.81 -44.37
CA ARG A 371 -17.06 41.23 -44.70
C ARG A 371 -15.65 41.77 -44.93
N ILE A 372 -15.34 42.16 -46.15
CA ILE A 372 -13.98 42.53 -46.56
C ILE A 372 -13.80 44.06 -46.75
N GLY A 373 -14.87 44.78 -46.84
CA GLY A 373 -14.89 46.20 -46.94
C GLY A 373 -16.15 46.86 -46.32
N GLY A 374 -16.42 48.10 -46.54
CA GLY A 374 -17.58 48.79 -46.03
C GLY A 374 -18.91 48.12 -46.43
N ASP A 375 -19.11 47.95 -47.73
CA ASP A 375 -20.27 47.37 -48.42
C ASP A 375 -19.93 46.02 -49.10
N GLU A 376 -18.69 45.57 -49.01
CA GLU A 376 -18.17 44.41 -49.72
C GLU A 376 -18.18 43.17 -48.86
N PHE A 377 -18.71 42.06 -49.38
CA PHE A 377 -18.78 40.80 -48.79
C PHE A 377 -18.26 39.70 -49.72
N VAL A 378 -17.82 38.61 -49.15
CA VAL A 378 -17.47 37.36 -49.85
C VAL A 378 -18.15 36.17 -49.17
N ALA A 379 -18.76 35.29 -49.95
CA ALA A 379 -19.17 33.99 -49.49
C ALA A 379 -18.30 32.93 -50.18
N LEU A 380 -17.66 32.04 -49.34
CA LEU A 380 -16.91 30.90 -49.82
C LEU A 380 -17.62 29.62 -49.37
N ILE A 381 -18.12 28.88 -50.34
CA ILE A 381 -18.78 27.60 -50.15
C ILE A 381 -17.76 26.51 -50.50
N GLN A 382 -17.48 25.61 -49.59
CA GLN A 382 -16.46 24.54 -49.72
C GLN A 382 -17.09 23.14 -49.78
N GLU A 383 -18.40 23.03 -49.86
CA GLU A 383 -19.09 21.74 -50.03
C GLU A 383 -19.55 21.56 -51.47
N SER A 384 -19.62 20.31 -51.93
CA SER A 384 -20.18 19.95 -53.21
C SER A 384 -21.69 20.32 -53.21
N VAL A 385 -21.99 21.46 -53.75
CA VAL A 385 -23.37 21.99 -53.82
C VAL A 385 -24.02 21.56 -55.12
N SER A 386 -24.77 20.47 -55.02
CA SER A 386 -25.53 19.93 -56.18
C SER A 386 -26.58 20.88 -56.72
N ASN A 387 -26.95 21.94 -55.98
CA ASN A 387 -28.01 22.85 -56.37
C ASN A 387 -27.73 24.32 -55.95
N LEU A 388 -26.66 24.92 -56.49
CA LEU A 388 -26.28 26.30 -56.20
C LEU A 388 -27.39 27.27 -56.58
N ASP A 389 -28.11 27.00 -57.67
CA ASP A 389 -29.17 27.90 -58.17
C ASP A 389 -30.33 28.04 -57.18
N SER A 390 -30.66 26.95 -56.47
CA SER A 390 -31.65 26.99 -55.37
C SER A 390 -31.15 27.82 -54.17
N ILE A 391 -29.89 27.79 -53.86
CA ILE A 391 -29.31 28.56 -52.75
C ILE A 391 -29.29 30.04 -53.10
N LEU A 392 -28.91 30.36 -54.32
CA LEU A 392 -28.97 31.73 -54.84
C LEU A 392 -30.43 32.25 -54.90
N GLN A 393 -31.38 31.40 -55.31
CA GLN A 393 -32.80 31.74 -55.28
C GLN A 393 -33.34 32.06 -53.89
N VAL A 394 -32.87 31.28 -52.85
CA VAL A 394 -33.17 31.56 -51.44
C VAL A 394 -32.58 32.89 -51.01
N PHE A 395 -31.37 33.24 -51.46
CA PHE A 395 -30.74 34.52 -51.20
C PHE A 395 -31.51 35.64 -51.83
N ASP A 396 -31.84 35.58 -53.14
CA ASP A 396 -32.57 36.56 -53.84
C ASP A 396 -33.97 36.80 -53.26
N THR A 397 -34.66 35.75 -52.89
CA THR A 397 -35.97 35.85 -52.22
C THR A 397 -35.84 36.52 -50.85
N THR A 398 -34.84 36.18 -50.06
CA THR A 398 -34.59 36.78 -48.73
C THR A 398 -34.26 38.27 -48.86
N ILE A 399 -33.48 38.67 -49.86
CA ILE A 399 -33.19 40.06 -50.17
C ILE A 399 -34.46 40.80 -50.58
N ARG A 400 -35.27 40.22 -51.46
CA ARG A 400 -36.52 40.82 -51.97
C ARG A 400 -37.55 41.04 -50.87
N ASP A 401 -37.72 40.08 -50.02
CA ASP A 401 -38.73 40.07 -48.97
C ASP A 401 -38.28 40.84 -47.70
N TRP A 402 -37.09 41.41 -47.70
CA TRP A 402 -36.56 42.11 -46.53
C TRP A 402 -37.19 43.55 -46.46
N HIS A 403 -37.59 43.94 -45.27
CA HIS A 403 -38.09 45.26 -44.90
C HIS A 403 -37.47 45.70 -43.57
N GLY A 404 -36.88 46.87 -43.50
CA GLY A 404 -36.26 47.48 -42.37
C GLY A 404 -37.01 48.64 -41.74
N LYS A 405 -36.42 49.22 -40.73
CA LYS A 405 -36.92 50.35 -39.98
C LYS A 405 -36.71 51.69 -40.76
N TYR A 406 -35.54 51.81 -41.40
CA TYR A 406 -35.09 53.01 -42.07
C TYR A 406 -35.22 52.87 -43.58
N SER A 407 -35.13 51.65 -44.09
CA SER A 407 -35.29 51.37 -45.52
C SER A 407 -36.29 50.27 -45.78
N ASN A 408 -37.14 50.40 -46.78
CA ASN A 408 -38.16 49.43 -47.17
C ASN A 408 -37.60 48.28 -48.06
N SER A 409 -36.40 48.45 -48.59
CA SER A 409 -35.78 47.45 -49.47
C SER A 409 -34.25 47.47 -49.36
N ILE A 410 -33.66 46.35 -49.69
CA ILE A 410 -32.21 46.18 -49.82
C ILE A 410 -31.92 45.63 -51.21
N SER A 411 -30.76 45.95 -51.75
CA SER A 411 -30.30 45.42 -53.03
C SER A 411 -28.82 45.06 -52.90
N VAL A 412 -28.48 43.91 -53.39
CA VAL A 412 -27.09 43.38 -53.38
C VAL A 412 -26.76 42.92 -54.80
N SER A 413 -25.66 43.39 -55.33
CA SER A 413 -25.08 42.88 -56.57
C SER A 413 -24.09 41.82 -56.28
N TYR A 414 -24.05 40.72 -57.03
CA TYR A 414 -23.11 39.67 -56.81
C TYR A 414 -22.59 39.05 -58.11
N GLY A 415 -21.38 38.43 -57.99
CA GLY A 415 -20.76 37.66 -59.04
C GLY A 415 -20.28 36.30 -58.47
N VAL A 416 -20.64 35.23 -59.16
CA VAL A 416 -20.37 33.85 -58.77
C VAL A 416 -19.30 33.27 -59.69
N VAL A 417 -18.34 32.54 -59.06
CA VAL A 417 -17.31 31.76 -59.77
C VAL A 417 -17.30 30.39 -59.14
N LYS A 418 -17.30 29.31 -59.94
CA LYS A 418 -17.21 27.89 -59.50
C LYS A 418 -15.87 27.35 -59.87
N SER A 419 -15.33 26.46 -59.01
CA SER A 419 -14.07 25.73 -59.27
C SER A 419 -14.08 24.93 -60.58
N SER A 420 -15.28 24.49 -60.97
CA SER A 420 -15.47 23.67 -62.20
C SER A 420 -15.52 24.47 -63.53
N GLU A 421 -15.44 25.80 -63.48
CA GLU A 421 -15.59 26.59 -64.70
C GLU A 421 -14.31 26.65 -65.56
N GLN A 422 -13.14 26.65 -64.90
CA GLN A 422 -11.81 26.62 -65.50
C GLN A 422 -10.74 26.27 -64.46
N ASP A 423 -9.52 25.98 -64.93
CA ASP A 423 -8.37 25.80 -64.05
C ASP A 423 -7.90 27.17 -63.52
N PHE A 424 -8.06 27.39 -62.20
CA PHE A 424 -7.61 28.62 -61.56
C PHE A 424 -6.22 28.44 -60.96
N ASN A 425 -5.26 29.30 -61.36
CA ASN A 425 -3.89 29.23 -60.87
C ASN A 425 -3.65 29.98 -59.55
N SER A 426 -4.61 30.83 -59.14
CA SER A 426 -4.51 31.60 -57.90
C SER A 426 -5.88 32.09 -57.45
N ILE A 427 -6.03 32.31 -56.13
CA ILE A 427 -7.23 32.92 -55.55
C ILE A 427 -7.47 34.34 -56.08
N HIS A 428 -6.40 35.07 -56.49
CA HIS A 428 -6.51 36.39 -57.11
C HIS A 428 -7.24 36.34 -58.45
N SER A 429 -7.00 35.30 -59.27
CA SER A 429 -7.73 35.13 -60.55
C SER A 429 -9.20 34.81 -60.30
N VAL A 430 -9.52 34.06 -59.25
CA VAL A 430 -10.91 33.77 -58.83
C VAL A 430 -11.64 35.05 -58.39
N SER A 431 -11.03 35.76 -57.43
CA SER A 431 -11.64 37.00 -56.90
C SER A 431 -11.84 38.06 -58.02
N LYS A 432 -10.85 38.22 -58.89
CA LYS A 432 -10.94 39.15 -60.02
C LYS A 432 -12.11 38.82 -60.92
N LEU A 433 -12.29 37.56 -61.32
CA LEU A 433 -13.40 37.13 -62.17
C LEU A 433 -14.76 37.32 -61.47
N ALA A 434 -14.86 37.03 -60.18
CA ALA A 434 -16.05 37.23 -59.38
C ALA A 434 -16.41 38.73 -59.30
N ASP A 435 -15.40 39.56 -59.05
CA ASP A 435 -15.57 41.03 -59.01
C ASP A 435 -16.01 41.60 -60.36
N GLU A 436 -15.47 41.16 -61.52
CA GLU A 436 -15.89 41.51 -62.83
C GLU A 436 -17.38 41.18 -63.06
N ARG A 437 -17.83 40.01 -62.64
CA ARG A 437 -19.25 39.59 -62.73
C ARG A 437 -20.17 40.44 -61.84
N MET A 438 -19.70 40.64 -60.56
CA MET A 438 -20.42 41.52 -59.64
C MET A 438 -20.56 42.93 -60.15
N TYR A 439 -19.51 43.51 -60.75
CA TYR A 439 -19.54 44.82 -61.33
C TYR A 439 -20.52 44.90 -62.51
N THR A 440 -20.64 43.88 -63.35
CA THR A 440 -21.64 43.77 -64.42
C THR A 440 -23.07 43.84 -63.83
N SER A 441 -23.35 42.98 -62.81
CA SER A 441 -24.62 42.98 -62.08
C SER A 441 -24.93 44.36 -61.47
N LYS A 442 -23.92 45.02 -60.91
CA LYS A 442 -24.03 46.34 -60.29
C LYS A 442 -24.34 47.41 -61.33
N SER A 443 -23.74 47.32 -62.52
CA SER A 443 -23.99 48.24 -63.64
C SER A 443 -25.43 48.11 -64.20
N GLU A 444 -25.94 46.87 -64.30
CA GLU A 444 -27.34 46.62 -64.70
C GLU A 444 -28.34 47.22 -63.70
N TYR A 445 -28.06 47.07 -62.39
CA TYR A 445 -28.89 47.66 -61.33
C TYR A 445 -28.98 49.19 -61.46
N TYR A 446 -27.86 49.90 -61.69
CA TYR A 446 -27.85 51.37 -61.84
C TYR A 446 -28.51 51.82 -63.10
N ASN A 447 -28.36 51.08 -64.22
CA ASN A 447 -29.06 51.37 -65.44
C ASN A 447 -30.60 51.26 -65.34
N MET A 448 -31.09 50.24 -64.65
CA MET A 448 -32.52 50.02 -64.43
C MET A 448 -33.14 51.02 -63.45
N THR A 449 -32.38 51.48 -62.46
CA THR A 449 -32.89 52.41 -61.43
C THR A 449 -32.71 53.84 -61.72
N GLY A 450 -32.08 54.20 -62.87
CA GLY A 450 -31.86 55.61 -63.31
C GLY A 450 -30.86 56.38 -62.43
N ASN A 451 -30.13 55.69 -61.54
CA ASN A 451 -29.17 56.35 -60.67
C ASN A 451 -27.76 56.19 -61.25
N ASP A 452 -27.39 57.12 -62.15
CA ASP A 452 -26.00 57.09 -62.69
C ASP A 452 -24.99 57.50 -61.62
N ARG A 453 -23.98 56.65 -61.43
CA ARG A 453 -22.86 56.87 -60.51
C ARG A 453 -22.02 58.11 -60.80
N ARG A 454 -22.10 58.65 -62.03
CA ARG A 454 -21.34 59.82 -62.53
C ARG A 454 -21.94 61.17 -62.17
N SER A 455 -23.19 61.20 -61.69
CA SER A 455 -23.90 62.50 -61.42
C SER A 455 -23.59 63.11 -60.04
N TYR A 456 -22.67 62.52 -59.23
CA TYR A 456 -22.31 63.03 -57.89
C TYR A 456 -20.89 63.57 -57.77
N ASN A 457 -20.17 63.80 -58.82
CA ASN A 457 -18.90 64.55 -58.79
C ASN A 457 -19.11 65.92 -59.50
N VAL A 458 -19.77 66.82 -58.78
CA VAL A 458 -19.66 68.29 -58.99
C VAL A 458 -19.53 68.90 -57.60
#